data_f78ac5f47962ea644ad4dc65447c9f8b
#
_entry.id   f78ac5f47962ea644ad4dc65447c9f8b
#
_cell.length_a   1.000
_cell.length_b   1.000
_cell.length_c   1.000
_cell.angle_alpha   90.00
_cell.angle_beta   90.00
_cell.angle_gamma   90.00
#
_symmetry.space_group_name_H-M   'P 1'
#
loop_
_entity.id
_entity.type
_entity.pdbx_description
1 polymer ?
#
loop_
_entity_poly.entity_id
_entity_poly.type
_entity_poly.pdbx_seq_one_letter_code
_entity_poly.pdbx_strand_id
1 'polypeptide(L)'
;MGRLWNKWLVPALFAVILFLCIRVANDIPKHEYYWESNEWNFMLKDMLVVLFMSYPIFFLLKYWLRLCRKRKLVWWQEYGVVVLTVPVWCLLTMWVIRFLMGVSLDLYDVPVPAIVSMLLGGFFYIFLRNQMIQKENEAQRLQLEKIKNDQLQTELKFLKAQYHPHFLFNVLNTVYFQIDENNEAPRHTLEQLSDLLRYQLYNDGEKVQVRVEVEYLKQYISLCKLRATKRLQLQVHFDEMEAQVEIYPLLLYRWWRMLSNMWEGTIL
;
A
#
# COMPACT_ATOMS: atom_id res chain seq x y z
N MET A 1 -6.25 2.55 -14.77
CA MET A 1 -5.98 1.60 -15.87
C MET A 1 -6.07 0.12 -15.46
N GLY A 2 -5.54 -0.34 -14.36
CA GLY A 2 -5.53 -1.78 -13.99
C GLY A 2 -6.88 -2.50 -13.80
N ARG A 3 -7.99 -1.79 -13.54
CA ARG A 3 -9.32 -2.40 -13.38
C ARG A 3 -9.98 -2.84 -14.69
N LEU A 4 -9.72 -2.15 -15.80
CA LEU A 4 -10.24 -2.50 -17.13
C LEU A 4 -9.46 -3.68 -17.73
N TRP A 5 -8.14 -3.71 -17.55
CA TRP A 5 -7.28 -4.82 -17.96
C TRP A 5 -7.74 -6.16 -17.37
N ASN A 6 -8.05 -6.20 -16.06
CA ASN A 6 -8.47 -7.43 -15.38
C ASN A 6 -9.89 -7.91 -15.74
N LYS A 7 -10.75 -7.05 -16.30
CA LYS A 7 -12.12 -7.44 -16.64
C LYS A 7 -12.24 -7.95 -18.09
N TRP A 8 -11.50 -7.37 -19.02
CA TRP A 8 -11.69 -7.60 -20.43
C TRP A 8 -10.53 -8.35 -21.09
N LEU A 9 -9.29 -8.01 -20.76
CA LEU A 9 -8.11 -8.62 -21.37
C LEU A 9 -7.80 -10.03 -20.81
N VAL A 10 -7.97 -10.26 -19.52
CA VAL A 10 -7.64 -11.56 -18.92
C VAL A 10 -8.52 -12.69 -19.45
N PRO A 11 -9.87 -12.56 -19.58
CA PRO A 11 -10.69 -13.61 -20.20
C PRO A 11 -10.37 -13.83 -21.67
N ALA A 12 -10.09 -12.74 -22.41
CA ALA A 12 -9.74 -12.84 -23.84
C ALA A 12 -8.41 -13.57 -24.05
N LEU A 13 -7.41 -13.25 -23.26
CA LEU A 13 -6.08 -13.88 -23.31
C LEU A 13 -6.17 -15.37 -22.95
N PHE A 14 -6.95 -15.70 -21.93
CA PHE A 14 -7.22 -17.09 -21.55
C PHE A 14 -7.94 -17.85 -22.69
N ALA A 15 -8.94 -17.23 -23.33
CA ALA A 15 -9.66 -17.83 -24.47
C ALA A 15 -8.73 -18.15 -25.64
N VAL A 16 -7.83 -17.23 -25.98
CA VAL A 16 -6.86 -17.43 -27.06
C VAL A 16 -5.89 -18.57 -26.73
N ILE A 17 -5.36 -18.59 -25.51
CA ILE A 17 -4.47 -19.66 -25.06
C ILE A 17 -5.19 -21.01 -25.07
N LEU A 18 -6.41 -21.09 -24.53
CA LEU A 18 -7.21 -22.30 -24.53
C LEU A 18 -7.49 -22.80 -25.93
N PHE A 19 -7.89 -21.90 -26.84
CA PHE A 19 -8.13 -22.24 -28.24
C PHE A 19 -6.89 -22.80 -28.92
N LEU A 20 -5.74 -22.15 -28.79
CA LEU A 20 -4.48 -22.59 -29.37
C LEU A 20 -4.05 -23.96 -28.80
N CYS A 21 -4.13 -24.15 -27.48
CA CYS A 21 -3.77 -25.42 -26.86
C CYS A 21 -4.67 -26.58 -27.31
N ILE A 22 -5.99 -26.34 -27.42
CA ILE A 22 -6.92 -27.36 -27.90
C ILE A 22 -6.63 -27.70 -29.37
N ARG A 23 -6.39 -26.70 -30.20
CA ARG A 23 -6.06 -26.90 -31.62
C ARG A 23 -4.77 -27.68 -31.78
N VAL A 24 -3.69 -27.26 -31.13
CA VAL A 24 -2.41 -27.96 -31.20
C VAL A 24 -2.55 -29.41 -30.75
N ALA A 25 -3.27 -29.66 -29.64
CA ALA A 25 -3.46 -31.02 -29.10
C ALA A 25 -4.34 -31.89 -29.96
N ASN A 26 -5.26 -31.34 -30.75
CA ASN A 26 -6.21 -32.07 -31.59
C ASN A 26 -5.70 -32.26 -33.02
N ASP A 27 -5.05 -31.25 -33.59
CA ASP A 27 -4.67 -31.23 -35.01
C ASP A 27 -3.34 -31.97 -35.27
N ILE A 28 -2.38 -31.94 -34.31
CA ILE A 28 -1.08 -32.63 -34.48
C ILE A 28 -1.24 -34.17 -34.62
N PRO A 29 -2.02 -34.87 -33.78
CA PRO A 29 -2.20 -36.31 -33.92
C PRO A 29 -2.93 -36.75 -35.18
N LYS A 30 -3.77 -35.86 -35.74
CA LYS A 30 -4.57 -36.15 -36.95
C LYS A 30 -3.86 -35.80 -38.24
N HIS A 31 -2.68 -35.14 -38.19
CA HIS A 31 -1.99 -34.55 -39.34
C HIS A 31 -2.88 -33.61 -40.19
N GLU A 32 -3.94 -33.05 -39.60
CA GLU A 32 -4.84 -32.07 -40.20
C GLU A 32 -4.42 -30.69 -39.82
N TYR A 33 -3.55 -30.05 -40.60
CA TYR A 33 -3.05 -28.71 -40.32
C TYR A 33 -3.93 -27.66 -41.04
N TYR A 34 -4.82 -27.01 -40.29
CA TYR A 34 -5.72 -25.97 -40.80
C TYR A 34 -4.99 -24.75 -41.37
N TRP A 35 -3.71 -24.53 -40.97
CA TRP A 35 -2.89 -23.46 -41.55
C TRP A 35 -2.36 -23.78 -42.98
N GLU A 36 -2.43 -25.02 -43.43
CA GLU A 36 -2.08 -25.45 -44.77
C GLU A 36 -3.27 -25.39 -45.75
N SER A 37 -4.48 -25.50 -45.20
CA SER A 37 -5.72 -25.34 -45.98
C SER A 37 -6.12 -23.86 -46.02
N ASN A 38 -6.63 -23.39 -47.16
CA ASN A 38 -7.07 -21.99 -47.35
C ASN A 38 -8.34 -21.64 -46.52
N GLU A 39 -8.53 -22.26 -45.34
CA GLU A 39 -9.73 -22.21 -44.50
C GLU A 39 -9.61 -21.23 -43.32
N TRP A 40 -8.86 -20.17 -43.46
CA TRP A 40 -8.71 -19.11 -42.45
C TRP A 40 -10.03 -18.55 -41.93
N ASN A 41 -11.06 -18.53 -42.78
CA ASN A 41 -12.39 -18.06 -42.39
C ASN A 41 -13.07 -18.93 -41.32
N PHE A 42 -12.86 -20.25 -41.37
CA PHE A 42 -13.39 -21.18 -40.37
C PHE A 42 -12.65 -21.01 -39.04
N MET A 43 -11.32 -20.93 -39.08
CA MET A 43 -10.50 -20.70 -37.90
C MET A 43 -10.86 -19.38 -37.16
N LEU A 44 -11.08 -18.30 -37.91
CA LEU A 44 -11.50 -17.01 -37.33
C LEU A 44 -12.88 -17.09 -36.69
N LYS A 45 -13.84 -17.79 -37.30
CA LYS A 45 -15.17 -17.98 -36.70
C LYS A 45 -15.11 -18.78 -35.41
N ASP A 46 -14.35 -19.88 -35.37
CA ASP A 46 -14.12 -20.70 -34.17
C ASP A 46 -13.50 -19.86 -33.06
N MET A 47 -12.47 -19.10 -33.37
CA MET A 47 -11.80 -18.22 -32.41
C MET A 47 -12.76 -17.15 -31.84
N LEU A 48 -13.61 -16.56 -32.67
CA LEU A 48 -14.60 -15.58 -32.24
C LEU A 48 -15.65 -16.19 -31.30
N VAL A 49 -16.13 -17.40 -31.58
CA VAL A 49 -17.09 -18.11 -30.72
C VAL A 49 -16.43 -18.45 -29.37
N VAL A 50 -15.22 -18.99 -29.36
CA VAL A 50 -14.47 -19.28 -28.12
C VAL A 50 -14.24 -18.01 -27.30
N LEU A 51 -13.86 -16.93 -27.97
CA LEU A 51 -13.66 -15.64 -27.33
C LEU A 51 -14.95 -15.13 -26.67
N PHE A 52 -16.09 -15.18 -27.39
CA PHE A 52 -17.37 -14.76 -26.86
C PHE A 52 -17.81 -15.62 -25.67
N MET A 53 -17.67 -16.94 -25.80
CA MET A 53 -18.04 -17.91 -24.73
C MET A 53 -17.11 -17.88 -23.52
N SER A 54 -15.92 -17.31 -23.61
CA SER A 54 -14.98 -17.18 -22.48
C SER A 54 -15.43 -16.20 -21.40
N TYR A 55 -16.21 -15.19 -21.76
CA TYR A 55 -16.66 -14.17 -20.80
C TYR A 55 -17.67 -14.72 -19.78
N PRO A 56 -18.75 -15.42 -20.18
CA PRO A 56 -19.70 -15.98 -19.22
C PRO A 56 -19.02 -16.92 -18.21
N ILE A 57 -18.17 -17.84 -18.66
CA ILE A 57 -17.48 -18.77 -17.75
C ILE A 57 -16.54 -18.03 -16.80
N PHE A 58 -15.85 -16.98 -17.27
CA PHE A 58 -14.99 -16.16 -16.41
C PHE A 58 -15.80 -15.48 -15.29
N PHE A 59 -16.95 -14.88 -15.62
CA PHE A 59 -17.81 -14.25 -14.63
C PHE A 59 -18.42 -15.29 -13.66
N LEU A 60 -18.78 -16.46 -14.16
CA LEU A 60 -19.29 -17.57 -13.36
C LEU A 60 -18.26 -18.08 -12.38
N LEU A 61 -17.02 -18.33 -12.81
CA LEU A 61 -15.91 -18.74 -11.95
C LEU A 61 -15.61 -17.67 -10.89
N LYS A 62 -15.62 -16.41 -11.27
CA LYS A 62 -15.42 -15.29 -10.34
C LYS A 62 -16.53 -15.15 -9.31
N TYR A 63 -17.79 -15.37 -9.74
CA TYR A 63 -18.94 -15.40 -8.85
C TYR A 63 -18.86 -16.58 -7.88
N TRP A 64 -18.55 -17.78 -8.39
CA TRP A 64 -18.34 -18.99 -7.60
C TRP A 64 -17.29 -18.80 -6.53
N LEU A 65 -16.12 -18.25 -6.89
CA LEU A 65 -15.03 -17.97 -5.97
C LEU A 65 -15.46 -17.02 -4.83
N ARG A 66 -16.28 -16.00 -5.12
CA ARG A 66 -16.85 -15.11 -4.09
C ARG A 66 -17.84 -15.85 -3.18
N LEU A 67 -18.65 -16.74 -3.77
CA LEU A 67 -19.63 -17.52 -3.01
C LEU A 67 -18.95 -18.51 -2.06
N CYS A 68 -17.95 -19.22 -2.54
CA CYS A 68 -17.13 -20.14 -1.73
C CYS A 68 -16.54 -19.46 -0.52
N ARG A 69 -15.98 -18.25 -0.69
CA ARG A 69 -15.45 -17.46 0.41
C ARG A 69 -16.50 -16.99 1.39
N LYS A 70 -17.63 -16.49 0.89
CA LYS A 70 -18.73 -16.05 1.76
C LYS A 70 -19.28 -17.19 2.61
N ARG A 71 -19.36 -18.40 2.04
CA ARG A 71 -19.85 -19.60 2.73
C ARG A 71 -18.78 -20.41 3.43
N LYS A 72 -17.50 -20.01 3.36
CA LYS A 72 -16.35 -20.73 3.95
C LYS A 72 -16.34 -22.21 3.54
N LEU A 73 -16.58 -22.49 2.26
CA LEU A 73 -16.63 -23.85 1.74
C LEU A 73 -15.26 -24.52 1.86
N VAL A 74 -15.29 -25.84 2.01
CA VAL A 74 -14.07 -26.66 2.09
C VAL A 74 -13.42 -26.73 0.70
N TRP A 75 -12.09 -26.81 0.65
CA TRP A 75 -11.31 -26.75 -0.58
C TRP A 75 -11.75 -27.76 -1.65
N TRP A 76 -12.11 -28.99 -1.27
CA TRP A 76 -12.56 -30.02 -2.21
C TRP A 76 -13.91 -29.69 -2.87
N GLN A 77 -14.83 -29.01 -2.19
CA GLN A 77 -16.10 -28.53 -2.76
C GLN A 77 -15.85 -27.39 -3.74
N GLU A 78 -14.90 -26.52 -3.39
CA GLU A 78 -14.52 -25.39 -4.23
C GLU A 78 -13.96 -25.87 -5.57
N TYR A 79 -12.96 -26.76 -5.54
CA TYR A 79 -12.33 -27.29 -6.75
C TYR A 79 -13.19 -28.32 -7.50
N GLY A 80 -13.97 -29.14 -6.81
CA GLY A 80 -14.86 -30.13 -7.42
C GLY A 80 -15.85 -29.49 -8.41
N VAL A 81 -16.44 -28.36 -8.05
CA VAL A 81 -17.33 -27.62 -8.96
C VAL A 81 -16.57 -27.09 -10.18
N VAL A 82 -15.37 -26.57 -10.00
CA VAL A 82 -14.56 -26.04 -11.13
C VAL A 82 -14.18 -27.15 -12.09
N VAL A 83 -13.74 -28.32 -11.57
CA VAL A 83 -13.36 -29.50 -12.36
C VAL A 83 -14.52 -30.02 -13.20
N LEU A 84 -15.76 -29.88 -12.73
CA LEU A 84 -16.95 -30.30 -13.48
C LEU A 84 -17.44 -29.21 -14.45
N THR A 85 -17.49 -27.96 -14.02
CA THR A 85 -18.09 -26.88 -14.80
C THR A 85 -17.26 -26.48 -16.01
N VAL A 86 -15.93 -26.46 -15.91
CA VAL A 86 -15.07 -26.01 -17.00
C VAL A 86 -15.09 -26.96 -18.21
N PRO A 87 -14.92 -28.30 -18.07
CA PRO A 87 -15.05 -29.21 -19.21
C PRO A 87 -16.47 -29.21 -19.83
N VAL A 88 -17.51 -29.21 -18.98
CA VAL A 88 -18.90 -29.13 -19.48
C VAL A 88 -19.12 -27.86 -20.33
N TRP A 89 -18.59 -26.72 -19.87
CA TRP A 89 -18.65 -25.47 -20.64
C TRP A 89 -17.86 -25.56 -21.93
N CYS A 90 -16.69 -26.21 -21.93
CA CYS A 90 -15.89 -26.45 -23.12
C CYS A 90 -16.64 -27.30 -24.15
N LEU A 91 -17.27 -28.39 -23.71
CA LEU A 91 -18.08 -29.25 -24.58
C LEU A 91 -19.30 -28.49 -25.16
N LEU A 92 -19.92 -27.63 -24.36
CA LEU A 92 -21.00 -26.78 -24.83
C LEU A 92 -20.52 -25.81 -25.91
N THR A 93 -19.36 -25.19 -25.73
CA THR A 93 -18.77 -24.31 -26.77
C THR A 93 -18.46 -25.05 -28.05
N MET A 94 -17.90 -26.27 -27.95
CA MET A 94 -17.65 -27.12 -29.11
C MET A 94 -18.95 -27.50 -29.82
N TRP A 95 -19.97 -27.86 -29.08
CA TRP A 95 -21.30 -28.17 -29.66
C TRP A 95 -21.88 -26.97 -30.42
N VAL A 96 -21.78 -25.76 -29.85
CA VAL A 96 -22.22 -24.52 -30.53
C VAL A 96 -21.43 -24.28 -31.83
N ILE A 97 -20.11 -24.45 -31.81
CA ILE A 97 -19.25 -24.29 -33.00
C ILE A 97 -19.68 -25.27 -34.09
N ARG A 98 -19.80 -26.57 -33.76
CA ARG A 98 -20.19 -27.62 -34.69
C ARG A 98 -21.59 -27.39 -35.25
N PHE A 99 -22.54 -26.98 -34.42
CA PHE A 99 -23.88 -26.61 -34.84
C PHE A 99 -23.90 -25.45 -35.86
N LEU A 100 -23.10 -24.42 -35.64
CA LEU A 100 -22.97 -23.27 -36.54
C LEU A 100 -22.29 -23.64 -37.87
N MET A 101 -21.42 -24.64 -37.84
CA MET A 101 -20.66 -25.14 -38.98
C MET A 101 -21.42 -26.23 -39.78
N GLY A 102 -22.52 -26.78 -39.22
CA GLY A 102 -23.26 -27.88 -39.84
C GLY A 102 -22.51 -29.23 -39.82
N VAL A 103 -21.54 -29.41 -38.92
CA VAL A 103 -20.71 -30.60 -38.80
C VAL A 103 -21.12 -31.43 -37.57
N SER A 104 -21.21 -32.78 -37.69
CA SER A 104 -21.50 -33.65 -36.58
C SER A 104 -20.32 -33.70 -35.57
N LEU A 105 -20.64 -33.96 -34.31
CA LEU A 105 -19.65 -34.12 -33.25
C LEU A 105 -19.25 -35.60 -33.20
N ASP A 106 -17.99 -35.89 -33.49
CA ASP A 106 -17.45 -37.24 -33.35
C ASP A 106 -17.02 -37.49 -31.91
N LEU A 107 -17.26 -38.73 -31.44
CA LEU A 107 -16.94 -39.14 -30.07
C LEU A 107 -15.43 -39.03 -29.77
N TYR A 108 -14.60 -39.17 -30.77
CA TYR A 108 -13.14 -39.08 -30.70
C TYR A 108 -12.63 -37.65 -30.47
N ASP A 109 -13.44 -36.62 -30.77
CA ASP A 109 -13.07 -35.19 -30.63
C ASP A 109 -13.31 -34.67 -29.21
N VAL A 110 -13.94 -35.46 -28.33
CA VAL A 110 -14.37 -34.99 -26.98
C VAL A 110 -13.24 -35.09 -25.93
N PRO A 111 -12.43 -36.17 -25.82
CA PRO A 111 -11.52 -36.35 -24.70
C PRO A 111 -10.41 -35.31 -24.60
N VAL A 112 -9.81 -34.92 -25.72
CA VAL A 112 -8.66 -34.00 -25.75
C VAL A 112 -9.07 -32.58 -25.27
N PRO A 113 -10.10 -31.95 -25.82
CA PRO A 113 -10.56 -30.64 -25.31
C PRO A 113 -11.03 -30.68 -23.88
N ALA A 114 -11.67 -31.80 -23.44
CA ALA A 114 -12.11 -31.91 -22.06
C ALA A 114 -10.93 -31.93 -21.07
N ILE A 115 -9.88 -32.72 -21.37
CA ILE A 115 -8.68 -32.80 -20.52
C ILE A 115 -7.91 -31.48 -20.54
N VAL A 116 -7.69 -30.89 -21.73
CA VAL A 116 -6.97 -29.60 -21.85
C VAL A 116 -7.72 -28.49 -21.11
N SER A 117 -9.03 -28.39 -21.29
CA SER A 117 -9.84 -27.37 -20.61
C SER A 117 -9.85 -27.58 -19.09
N MET A 118 -9.87 -28.79 -18.61
CA MET A 118 -9.79 -29.12 -17.16
C MET A 118 -8.46 -28.65 -16.57
N LEU A 119 -7.35 -28.93 -17.22
CA LEU A 119 -6.01 -28.55 -16.74
C LEU A 119 -5.82 -27.03 -16.79
N LEU A 120 -6.10 -26.41 -17.93
CA LEU A 120 -5.95 -24.96 -18.11
C LEU A 120 -6.96 -24.18 -17.29
N GLY A 121 -8.20 -24.64 -17.22
CA GLY A 121 -9.25 -24.01 -16.40
C GLY A 121 -8.95 -24.11 -14.92
N GLY A 122 -8.43 -25.23 -14.44
CA GLY A 122 -7.94 -25.40 -13.07
C GLY A 122 -6.79 -24.45 -12.76
N PHE A 123 -5.79 -24.36 -13.62
CA PHE A 123 -4.68 -23.41 -13.48
C PHE A 123 -5.17 -21.98 -13.45
N PHE A 124 -6.08 -21.63 -14.36
CA PHE A 124 -6.66 -20.28 -14.42
C PHE A 124 -7.48 -19.94 -13.17
N TYR A 125 -8.22 -20.89 -12.64
CA TYR A 125 -8.94 -20.73 -11.39
C TYR A 125 -7.99 -20.45 -10.20
N ILE A 126 -6.90 -21.22 -10.10
CA ILE A 126 -5.86 -21.00 -9.08
C ILE A 126 -5.26 -19.61 -9.23
N PHE A 127 -4.98 -19.17 -10.44
CA PHE A 127 -4.49 -17.82 -10.72
C PHE A 127 -5.45 -16.74 -10.23
N LEU A 128 -6.76 -16.84 -10.54
CA LEU A 128 -7.78 -15.92 -10.05
C LEU A 128 -7.88 -15.91 -8.53
N ARG A 129 -7.80 -17.09 -7.92
CA ARG A 129 -7.81 -17.24 -6.46
C ARG A 129 -6.62 -16.56 -5.81
N ASN A 130 -5.43 -16.77 -6.33
CA ASN A 130 -4.20 -16.15 -5.82
C ASN A 130 -4.25 -14.62 -5.93
N GLN A 131 -4.72 -14.09 -7.05
CA GLN A 131 -4.92 -12.64 -7.19
C GLN A 131 -5.89 -12.07 -6.14
N MET A 132 -6.93 -12.81 -5.81
CA MET A 132 -7.90 -12.38 -4.82
C MET A 132 -7.32 -12.41 -3.40
N ILE A 133 -6.56 -13.48 -3.07
CA ILE A 133 -5.85 -13.60 -1.79
C ILE A 133 -4.83 -12.48 -1.63
N GLN A 134 -4.04 -12.18 -2.66
CA GLN A 134 -3.06 -11.10 -2.62
C GLN A 134 -3.71 -9.74 -2.31
N LYS A 135 -4.82 -9.42 -2.97
CA LYS A 135 -5.54 -8.17 -2.72
C LYS A 135 -6.09 -8.06 -1.29
N GLU A 136 -6.58 -9.17 -0.74
CA GLU A 136 -7.04 -9.20 0.65
C GLU A 136 -5.88 -9.05 1.63
N ASN A 137 -4.77 -9.73 1.38
CA ASN A 137 -3.57 -9.61 2.20
C ASN A 137 -3.00 -8.17 2.16
N GLU A 138 -2.99 -7.52 1.00
CA GLU A 138 -2.60 -6.11 0.87
C GLU A 138 -3.52 -5.19 1.68
N ALA A 139 -4.84 -5.39 1.57
CA ALA A 139 -5.80 -4.61 2.34
C ALA A 139 -5.64 -4.81 3.87
N GLN A 140 -5.42 -6.05 4.31
CA GLN A 140 -5.13 -6.36 5.72
C GLN A 140 -3.81 -5.75 6.20
N ARG A 141 -2.76 -5.79 5.37
CA ARG A 141 -1.47 -5.16 5.69
C ARG A 141 -1.61 -3.65 5.89
N LEU A 142 -2.34 -2.98 4.99
CA LEU A 142 -2.61 -1.54 5.12
C LEU A 142 -3.42 -1.21 6.39
N GLN A 143 -4.41 -2.04 6.74
CA GLN A 143 -5.17 -1.88 7.97
C GLN A 143 -4.29 -2.05 9.22
N LEU A 144 -3.44 -3.08 9.25
CA LEU A 144 -2.51 -3.33 10.36
C LEU A 144 -1.50 -2.19 10.51
N GLU A 145 -0.98 -1.67 9.40
CA GLU A 145 -0.07 -0.52 9.40
C GLU A 145 -0.74 0.74 9.96
N LYS A 146 -1.99 0.98 9.57
CA LYS A 146 -2.79 2.08 10.13
C LYS A 146 -2.99 1.94 11.64
N ILE A 147 -3.43 0.76 12.09
CA ILE A 147 -3.63 0.49 13.53
C ILE A 147 -2.32 0.70 14.31
N LYS A 148 -1.20 0.19 13.79
CA LYS A 148 0.11 0.36 14.41
C LYS A 148 0.51 1.83 14.50
N ASN A 149 0.23 2.61 13.45
CA ASN A 149 0.52 4.05 13.45
C ASN A 149 -0.34 4.79 14.47
N ASP A 150 -1.64 4.47 14.55
CA ASP A 150 -2.57 5.05 15.53
C ASP A 150 -2.15 4.69 16.97
N GLN A 151 -1.68 3.46 17.21
CA GLN A 151 -1.13 3.03 18.51
C GLN A 151 0.12 3.83 18.88
N LEU A 152 1.08 3.97 17.95
CA LEU A 152 2.29 4.77 18.18
C LEU A 152 1.97 6.23 18.48
N GLN A 153 1.02 6.83 17.77
CA GLN A 153 0.58 8.19 18.06
C GLN A 153 -0.07 8.32 19.44
N THR A 154 -0.87 7.33 19.82
CA THR A 154 -1.51 7.30 21.15
C THR A 154 -0.46 7.15 22.25
N GLU A 155 0.53 6.28 22.06
CA GLU A 155 1.63 6.09 22.99
C GLU A 155 2.48 7.37 23.15
N LEU A 156 2.78 8.04 22.03
CA LEU A 156 3.46 9.33 22.06
C LEU A 156 2.67 10.41 22.79
N LYS A 157 1.34 10.46 22.59
CA LYS A 157 0.47 11.39 23.33
C LYS A 157 0.47 11.06 24.83
N PHE A 158 0.40 9.77 25.19
CA PHE A 158 0.45 9.33 26.58
C PHE A 158 1.79 9.69 27.25
N LEU A 159 2.91 9.42 26.57
CA LEU A 159 4.25 9.79 27.05
C LEU A 159 4.39 11.32 27.24
N LYS A 160 3.88 12.12 26.28
CA LYS A 160 3.85 13.58 26.45
C LYS A 160 3.00 14.02 27.65
N ALA A 161 1.86 13.37 27.88
CA ALA A 161 0.98 13.68 29.00
C ALA A 161 1.59 13.37 30.37
N GLN A 162 2.52 12.41 30.48
CA GLN A 162 3.23 12.09 31.73
C GLN A 162 4.05 13.25 32.28
N TYR A 163 4.47 14.19 31.45
CA TYR A 163 5.23 15.38 31.90
C TYR A 163 4.36 16.41 32.67
N HIS A 164 3.03 16.21 32.77
CA HIS A 164 2.12 17.14 33.39
C HIS A 164 2.48 18.63 33.11
N PRO A 165 2.30 19.12 31.86
CA PRO A 165 2.77 20.46 31.49
C PRO A 165 2.28 21.55 32.45
N HIS A 166 1.02 21.46 32.86
CA HIS A 166 0.42 22.39 33.80
C HIS A 166 1.13 22.43 35.15
N PHE A 167 1.51 21.26 35.68
CA PHE A 167 2.27 21.20 36.93
C PHE A 167 3.64 21.88 36.77
N LEU A 168 4.33 21.62 35.70
CA LEU A 168 5.64 22.20 35.39
C LEU A 168 5.55 23.73 35.34
N PHE A 169 4.57 24.28 34.64
CA PHE A 169 4.37 25.74 34.57
C PHE A 169 3.97 26.35 35.92
N ASN A 170 3.16 25.66 36.72
CA ASN A 170 2.83 26.14 38.06
C ASN A 170 4.06 26.20 38.99
N VAL A 171 4.96 25.23 38.89
CA VAL A 171 6.22 25.25 39.66
C VAL A 171 7.12 26.40 39.18
N LEU A 172 7.27 26.57 37.85
CA LEU A 172 8.05 27.69 37.29
C LEU A 172 7.50 29.03 37.72
N ASN A 173 6.19 29.23 37.69
CA ASN A 173 5.53 30.44 38.17
C ASN A 173 5.76 30.66 39.65
N THR A 174 5.67 29.60 40.50
CA THR A 174 5.94 29.72 41.91
C THR A 174 7.38 30.18 42.17
N VAL A 175 8.35 29.63 41.45
CA VAL A 175 9.75 30.05 41.56
C VAL A 175 9.93 31.49 41.08
N TYR A 176 9.25 31.89 40.01
CA TYR A 176 9.29 33.27 39.51
C TYR A 176 8.86 34.31 40.54
N PHE A 177 7.75 34.04 41.26
CA PHE A 177 7.26 34.92 42.31
C PHE A 177 8.10 34.89 43.61
N GLN A 178 8.95 33.89 43.80
CA GLN A 178 9.91 33.85 44.93
C GLN A 178 11.19 34.63 44.68
N ILE A 179 11.47 34.99 43.42
CA ILE A 179 12.63 35.80 43.07
C ILE A 179 12.33 37.26 43.38
N ASP A 180 13.26 37.94 44.05
CA ASP A 180 13.15 39.36 44.40
C ASP A 180 12.86 40.20 43.13
N GLU A 181 11.94 41.17 43.24
CA GLU A 181 11.52 42.03 42.14
C GLU A 181 12.67 42.83 41.54
N ASN A 182 13.65 43.18 42.32
CA ASN A 182 14.83 43.92 41.88
C ASN A 182 15.88 43.02 41.18
N ASN A 183 15.68 41.70 41.18
CA ASN A 183 16.61 40.75 40.54
C ASN A 183 16.07 40.30 39.15
N GLU A 184 16.20 41.19 38.18
CA GLU A 184 15.69 40.99 36.85
C GLU A 184 16.33 39.80 36.09
N ALA A 185 17.62 39.54 36.30
CA ALA A 185 18.37 38.54 35.53
C ALA A 185 17.84 37.12 35.68
N PRO A 186 17.63 36.56 36.93
CA PRO A 186 17.05 35.23 37.09
C PRO A 186 15.55 35.19 36.70
N ARG A 187 14.78 36.26 36.86
CA ARG A 187 13.40 36.33 36.38
C ARG A 187 13.34 36.17 34.86
N HIS A 188 14.13 36.95 34.14
CA HIS A 188 14.20 36.87 32.66
C HIS A 188 14.65 35.48 32.18
N THR A 189 15.62 34.86 32.86
CA THR A 189 16.07 33.51 32.56
C THR A 189 14.94 32.48 32.70
N LEU A 190 14.12 32.62 33.77
CA LEU A 190 13.00 31.73 34.02
C LEU A 190 11.86 31.89 33.02
N GLU A 191 11.57 33.12 32.59
CA GLU A 191 10.63 33.45 31.52
C GLU A 191 11.06 32.78 30.20
N GLN A 192 12.31 32.97 29.80
CA GLN A 192 12.85 32.33 28.61
C GLN A 192 12.75 30.79 28.67
N LEU A 193 13.07 30.20 29.83
CA LEU A 193 12.92 28.76 30.02
C LEU A 193 11.46 28.31 29.90
N SER A 194 10.53 29.06 30.49
CA SER A 194 9.10 28.80 30.42
C SER A 194 8.58 28.81 28.98
N ASP A 195 8.99 29.81 28.18
CA ASP A 195 8.60 29.93 26.78
C ASP A 195 9.16 28.80 25.91
N LEU A 196 10.42 28.41 26.13
CA LEU A 196 11.01 27.26 25.45
C LEU A 196 10.29 25.94 25.78
N LEU A 197 9.96 25.72 27.04
CA LEU A 197 9.21 24.53 27.44
C LEU A 197 7.80 24.54 26.87
N ARG A 198 7.14 25.70 26.83
CA ARG A 198 5.81 25.86 26.22
C ARG A 198 5.85 25.48 24.75
N TYR A 199 6.84 25.97 24.01
CA TYR A 199 7.00 25.62 22.59
C TYR A 199 7.22 24.11 22.39
N GLN A 200 8.05 23.47 23.24
CA GLN A 200 8.32 22.02 23.13
C GLN A 200 7.12 21.14 23.45
N LEU A 201 6.29 21.53 24.42
CA LEU A 201 5.21 20.70 24.94
C LEU A 201 3.90 20.85 24.16
N TYR A 202 3.63 22.04 23.62
CA TYR A 202 2.34 22.35 22.99
C TYR A 202 2.36 22.33 21.48
N ASN A 203 3.53 22.18 20.83
CA ASN A 203 3.56 22.02 19.38
C ASN A 203 3.20 20.58 18.98
N ASP A 204 1.98 20.40 18.45
CA ASP A 204 1.40 19.09 18.08
C ASP A 204 1.81 18.58 16.69
N GLY A 205 2.94 19.05 16.15
CA GLY A 205 3.48 18.56 14.87
C GLY A 205 2.92 19.24 13.63
N GLU A 206 2.09 20.29 13.77
CA GLU A 206 1.75 21.17 12.66
C GLU A 206 2.96 21.98 12.23
N LYS A 207 3.06 22.26 10.94
CA LYS A 207 4.15 23.06 10.40
C LYS A 207 4.10 24.48 10.94
N VAL A 208 5.24 25.03 11.26
CA VAL A 208 5.42 26.41 11.74
C VAL A 208 6.29 27.20 10.78
N GLN A 209 6.15 28.52 10.79
CA GLN A 209 7.02 29.40 10.01
C GLN A 209 8.48 29.29 10.47
N VAL A 210 9.43 29.29 9.55
CA VAL A 210 10.87 29.25 9.85
C VAL A 210 11.26 30.33 10.84
N ARG A 211 10.66 31.52 10.78
CA ARG A 211 10.89 32.62 11.71
C ARG A 211 10.66 32.20 13.17
N VAL A 212 9.63 31.41 13.45
CA VAL A 212 9.32 30.93 14.81
C VAL A 212 10.39 29.98 15.31
N GLU A 213 10.86 29.08 14.46
CA GLU A 213 11.95 28.15 14.78
C GLU A 213 13.30 28.88 15.01
N VAL A 214 13.57 29.90 14.23
CA VAL A 214 14.78 30.73 14.41
C VAL A 214 14.70 31.47 15.75
N GLU A 215 13.55 32.02 16.12
CA GLU A 215 13.36 32.70 17.39
C GLU A 215 13.53 31.72 18.58
N TYR A 216 12.92 30.55 18.49
CA TYR A 216 13.13 29.49 19.44
C TYR A 216 14.62 29.11 19.61
N LEU A 217 15.34 28.97 18.49
CA LEU A 217 16.76 28.64 18.49
C LEU A 217 17.60 29.77 19.10
N LYS A 218 17.30 31.04 18.84
CA LYS A 218 17.95 32.19 19.47
C LYS A 218 17.77 32.19 20.98
N GLN A 219 16.57 31.97 21.48
CA GLN A 219 16.28 31.86 22.92
C GLN A 219 17.02 30.70 23.56
N TYR A 220 17.02 29.52 22.92
CA TYR A 220 17.77 28.34 23.38
C TYR A 220 19.26 28.62 23.51
N ILE A 221 19.87 29.21 22.47
CA ILE A 221 21.28 29.56 22.45
C ILE A 221 21.62 30.60 23.53
N SER A 222 20.72 31.57 23.77
CA SER A 222 20.90 32.54 24.82
C SER A 222 20.99 31.90 26.20
N LEU A 223 20.11 30.93 26.51
CA LEU A 223 20.18 30.14 27.77
C LEU A 223 21.45 29.29 27.84
N CYS A 224 21.89 28.71 26.73
CA CYS A 224 23.16 27.99 26.69
C CYS A 224 24.37 28.89 26.98
N LYS A 225 24.36 30.14 26.52
CA LYS A 225 25.41 31.14 26.80
C LYS A 225 25.48 31.49 28.29
N LEU A 226 24.36 31.57 29.00
CA LEU A 226 24.34 31.81 30.45
C LEU A 226 25.00 30.67 31.24
N ARG A 227 24.88 29.44 30.75
CA ARG A 227 25.47 28.25 31.37
C ARG A 227 26.94 28.04 30.95
N ALA A 228 27.33 28.59 29.81
CA ALA A 228 28.67 28.39 29.27
C ALA A 228 29.74 29.05 30.17
N THR A 229 30.77 28.28 30.53
CA THR A 229 31.95 28.81 31.21
C THR A 229 32.72 29.75 30.30
N LYS A 230 33.54 30.62 30.88
CA LYS A 230 34.39 31.63 30.15
C LYS A 230 35.25 31.06 28.99
N ARG A 231 35.33 29.73 28.86
CA ARG A 231 36.08 29.04 27.81
C ARG A 231 35.35 28.90 26.48
N LEU A 232 34.03 29.04 26.45
CA LEU A 232 33.21 28.88 25.24
C LEU A 232 32.72 30.24 24.74
N GLN A 233 33.33 30.76 23.68
CA GLN A 233 32.83 31.95 22.98
C GLN A 233 31.99 31.52 21.80
N LEU A 234 30.67 31.54 21.97
CA LEU A 234 29.72 31.16 20.95
C LEU A 234 29.29 32.42 20.19
N GLN A 235 29.80 32.57 18.95
CA GLN A 235 29.34 33.61 18.02
C GLN A 235 28.34 32.98 17.05
N VAL A 236 27.14 33.50 17.01
CA VAL A 236 26.07 33.01 16.13
C VAL A 236 25.52 34.20 15.37
N HIS A 237 25.49 34.09 14.07
CA HIS A 237 24.91 35.05 13.17
C HIS A 237 23.65 34.48 12.54
N PHE A 238 22.56 35.22 12.54
CA PHE A 238 21.32 34.85 11.90
C PHE A 238 21.02 35.93 10.84
N ASP A 239 21.00 35.50 9.58
CA ASP A 239 20.53 36.38 8.51
C ASP A 239 19.01 36.59 8.61
N GLU A 240 18.54 37.78 8.27
CA GLU A 240 17.11 38.05 8.19
C GLU A 240 16.53 37.23 7.04
N MET A 241 15.72 36.25 7.37
CA MET A 241 14.98 35.45 6.39
C MET A 241 13.57 36.00 6.24
N GLU A 242 13.26 36.59 5.12
CA GLU A 242 11.89 36.87 4.66
C GLU A 242 11.15 35.60 4.15
N ALA A 243 11.37 34.46 4.70
CA ALA A 243 10.80 33.24 4.15
C ALA A 243 9.45 32.92 4.79
N GLN A 244 8.39 32.99 4.01
CA GLN A 244 7.09 32.35 4.29
C GLN A 244 7.18 30.80 4.18
N VAL A 245 8.33 30.23 4.51
CA VAL A 245 8.56 28.78 4.45
C VAL A 245 8.12 28.17 5.76
N GLU A 246 7.31 27.12 5.67
CA GLU A 246 6.87 26.34 6.81
C GLU A 246 7.73 25.08 6.95
N ILE A 247 8.18 24.81 8.17
CA ILE A 247 8.96 23.63 8.54
C ILE A 247 8.33 22.94 9.75
N TYR A 248 8.73 21.67 9.99
CA TYR A 248 8.29 20.98 11.20
C TYR A 248 8.94 21.55 12.45
N PRO A 249 8.18 21.66 13.56
CA PRO A 249 8.69 22.15 14.83
C PRO A 249 9.94 21.43 15.31
N LEU A 250 10.84 22.15 15.95
CA LEU A 250 12.11 21.67 16.51
C LEU A 250 13.09 21.07 15.47
N LEU A 251 12.89 21.33 14.18
CA LEU A 251 13.79 20.84 13.15
C LEU A 251 15.16 21.51 13.25
N LEU A 252 15.19 22.86 13.35
CA LEU A 252 16.42 23.63 13.48
C LEU A 252 17.13 23.34 14.82
N TYR A 253 16.35 23.16 15.89
CA TYR A 253 16.88 22.75 17.18
C TYR A 253 17.56 21.38 17.15
N ARG A 254 16.95 20.38 16.50
CA ARG A 254 17.54 19.03 16.34
C ARG A 254 18.83 19.10 15.55
N TRP A 255 18.87 19.89 14.51
CA TRP A 255 20.05 20.11 13.68
C TRP A 255 21.17 20.77 14.50
N TRP A 256 20.84 21.84 15.22
CA TRP A 256 21.78 22.49 16.12
C TRP A 256 22.34 21.56 17.19
N ARG A 257 21.49 20.79 17.85
CA ARG A 257 21.89 19.82 18.87
C ARG A 257 22.82 18.74 18.31
N MET A 258 22.54 18.25 17.12
CA MET A 258 23.41 17.26 16.46
C MET A 258 24.82 17.87 16.19
N LEU A 259 24.89 19.09 15.71
CA LEU A 259 26.15 19.79 15.48
C LEU A 259 26.88 20.09 16.78
N SER A 260 26.20 20.58 17.83
CA SER A 260 26.81 20.88 19.14
C SER A 260 27.38 19.63 19.82
N ASN A 261 26.69 18.49 19.77
CA ASN A 261 27.21 17.23 20.30
C ASN A 261 28.47 16.73 19.58
N MET A 262 28.61 17.00 18.28
CA MET A 262 29.86 16.70 17.54
C MET A 262 31.02 17.53 18.05
N TRP A 263 30.81 18.74 18.56
CA TRP A 263 31.85 19.63 19.08
C TRP A 263 32.16 19.34 20.56
N GLU A 264 31.18 18.95 21.39
CA GLU A 264 31.41 18.52 22.76
C GLU A 264 32.29 17.27 22.85
N GLY A 265 32.17 16.34 21.90
CA GLY A 265 33.03 15.17 21.80
C GLY A 265 34.52 15.46 21.41
N THR A 266 34.83 16.69 20.97
CA THR A 266 36.18 17.09 20.56
C THR A 266 36.90 17.90 21.65
N ILE A 267 36.21 18.28 22.73
CA ILE A 267 36.70 19.17 23.81
C ILE A 267 36.90 18.40 25.16
N LEU A 268 36.47 17.14 25.21
CA LEU A 268 36.76 16.22 26.31
C LEU A 268 37.94 15.36 25.94
#